data_d95d2fb5663321315c0b3af0392ca411
#
_entry.id   d95d2fb5663321315c0b3af0392ca411
#
_cell.length_a   1.000
_cell.length_b   1.000
_cell.length_c   1.000
_cell.angle_alpha   90.00
_cell.angle_beta   90.00
_cell.angle_gamma   90.00
#
_symmetry.space_group_name_H-M   'P 1'
#
loop_
_entity.id
_entity.type
_entity.pdbx_description
1 polymer ?
#
loop_
_entity_poly.entity_id
_entity_poly.type
_entity_poly.pdbx_seq_one_letter_code
_entity_poly.pdbx_strand_id
1 'polypeptide(L)'
;MKKIGIVCLLVLLLLPVTGCGQKKSTEPLTVTLWHVYGGEVDSPLNSLIDRFNSTVGAEQNIRVKVELVSNSGSIHKSVLAAANSDPGAPALPDMFVSYPKTVLALPDQDILVDYRDYFSEEELAAFIPAFREEGTIGGRQAILPLTKSTEVLFVNRTLFDRWAAQSGADYDDLTTWEGVYALAEQYAADTGKCFFVHDYHFNYFQVGVESLGEDFFRDDGVRFGSGFERAWEPYARAGLAGGLWLHDGYATEPLRTGDAVVSVASSASVLYYSDTVTYPDNTSEKVEITSMPCPVFEEGDKLVMQRGVGMCTVKSTPERESACITFLKWLTEPACNVEFVTSLGYMPVTQEAFDRYLPEAVEKLSDPLYVSLYETYLQTQEAYTFYYPPQMENYLDLESRFEKLARLKLTAGRTQYLEGGHTQNALIWETLNSFKLDYGT
;
A
#
# COMPACT_ATOMS: atom_id res chain seq x y z
N MET A 1 -31.95 84.53 60.46
CA MET A 1 -30.63 84.35 59.99
C MET A 1 -30.28 82.85 60.15
N LYS A 2 -30.46 82.04 59.16
CA LYS A 2 -30.22 80.59 59.23
C LYS A 2 -29.13 80.18 58.25
N LYS A 3 -28.11 79.57 58.75
CA LYS A 3 -26.99 78.99 57.96
C LYS A 3 -27.40 77.69 57.40
N ILE A 4 -27.33 77.52 56.11
CA ILE A 4 -27.54 76.26 55.43
C ILE A 4 -26.20 75.67 55.09
N GLY A 5 -25.85 74.49 55.67
CA GLY A 5 -24.66 73.67 55.32
C GLY A 5 -24.88 72.78 54.13
N ILE A 6 -23.99 72.87 53.16
CA ILE A 6 -24.01 71.98 52.00
C ILE A 6 -23.16 70.73 52.31
N VAL A 7 -23.81 69.58 52.30
CA VAL A 7 -23.14 68.28 52.41
C VAL A 7 -22.84 67.76 50.97
N CYS A 8 -21.53 67.70 50.61
CA CYS A 8 -21.10 67.05 49.36
C CYS A 8 -21.10 65.58 49.53
N LEU A 9 -21.97 64.89 48.79
CA LEU A 9 -22.04 63.48 48.70
C LEU A 9 -21.08 62.99 47.56
N LEU A 10 -19.94 62.38 47.92
CA LEU A 10 -19.02 61.75 46.96
C LEU A 10 -19.58 60.39 46.57
N VAL A 11 -20.13 60.30 45.36
CA VAL A 11 -20.52 59.01 44.77
C VAL A 11 -19.29 58.41 44.05
N LEU A 12 -18.69 57.39 44.63
CA LEU A 12 -17.67 56.57 44.01
C LEU A 12 -18.31 55.66 42.96
N LEU A 13 -18.14 55.96 41.67
CA LEU A 13 -18.51 55.08 40.55
C LEU A 13 -17.51 53.93 40.51
N LEU A 14 -17.89 52.74 41.01
CA LEU A 14 -17.23 51.46 40.72
C LEU A 14 -17.62 51.04 39.32
N LEU A 15 -16.74 51.27 38.35
CA LEU A 15 -16.82 50.66 37.02
C LEU A 15 -16.41 49.19 37.11
N PRO A 16 -17.25 48.24 36.70
CA PRO A 16 -16.81 46.88 36.58
C PRO A 16 -15.82 46.78 35.41
N VAL A 17 -14.58 46.42 35.68
CA VAL A 17 -13.60 46.01 34.67
C VAL A 17 -14.09 44.63 34.14
N THR A 18 -14.91 44.71 33.10
CA THR A 18 -15.19 43.52 32.28
C THR A 18 -13.89 43.19 31.53
N GLY A 19 -13.12 42.23 32.08
CA GLY A 19 -12.05 41.58 31.34
C GLY A 19 -12.64 41.02 30.07
N CYS A 20 -12.19 41.49 28.91
CA CYS A 20 -12.37 40.80 27.64
C CYS A 20 -11.63 39.45 27.72
N GLY A 21 -12.30 38.46 28.29
CA GLY A 21 -11.95 37.09 27.99
C GLY A 21 -12.25 36.89 26.50
N GLN A 22 -11.20 36.76 25.69
CA GLN A 22 -11.37 36.20 24.34
C GLN A 22 -12.21 34.94 24.49
N LYS A 23 -13.47 34.98 24.00
CA LYS A 23 -14.25 33.75 23.78
C LYS A 23 -13.41 32.91 22.85
N LYS A 24 -12.80 31.84 23.36
CA LYS A 24 -12.28 30.77 22.51
C LYS A 24 -13.38 30.45 21.51
N SER A 25 -13.07 30.44 20.23
CA SER A 25 -13.97 29.96 19.17
C SER A 25 -14.64 28.69 19.67
N THR A 26 -15.97 28.65 19.64
CA THR A 26 -16.75 27.49 20.07
C THR A 26 -16.71 26.37 19.04
N GLU A 27 -16.19 26.64 17.84
CA GLU A 27 -16.04 25.68 16.77
C GLU A 27 -14.63 25.09 16.76
N PRO A 28 -14.49 23.76 16.67
CA PRO A 28 -13.20 23.11 16.60
C PRO A 28 -12.46 23.48 15.30
N LEU A 29 -11.14 23.56 15.39
CA LEU A 29 -10.28 23.68 14.21
C LEU A 29 -10.40 22.40 13.38
N THR A 30 -11.05 22.51 12.23
CA THR A 30 -11.26 21.35 11.34
C THR A 30 -10.13 21.24 10.35
N VAL A 31 -9.45 20.08 10.32
CA VAL A 31 -8.44 19.69 9.34
C VAL A 31 -8.98 18.57 8.47
N THR A 32 -8.56 18.52 7.22
CA THR A 32 -9.12 17.65 6.17
C THR A 32 -8.15 16.53 5.79
N LEU A 33 -8.68 15.37 5.41
CA LEU A 33 -7.94 14.16 5.12
C LEU A 33 -8.44 13.45 3.86
N TRP A 34 -7.49 13.02 3.00
CA TRP A 34 -7.73 12.06 1.92
C TRP A 34 -7.02 10.74 2.22
N HIS A 35 -7.71 9.60 2.05
CA HIS A 35 -7.14 8.28 2.33
C HIS A 35 -7.63 7.18 1.38
N VAL A 36 -7.10 5.95 1.54
CA VAL A 36 -7.36 4.78 0.67
C VAL A 36 -7.87 3.55 1.44
N TYR A 37 -8.29 3.71 2.70
CA TYR A 37 -8.60 2.59 3.58
C TYR A 37 -10.09 2.24 3.54
N GLY A 38 -10.45 1.26 2.70
CA GLY A 38 -11.83 0.78 2.57
C GLY A 38 -12.73 1.71 1.77
N GLY A 39 -14.05 1.51 1.88
CA GLY A 39 -15.05 2.36 1.25
C GLY A 39 -15.40 3.60 2.07
N GLU A 40 -16.20 4.50 1.50
CA GLU A 40 -16.61 5.74 2.19
C GLU A 40 -17.40 5.47 3.48
N VAL A 41 -18.19 4.38 3.52
CA VAL A 41 -19.07 4.05 4.65
C VAL A 41 -18.38 3.13 5.65
N ASP A 42 -17.60 2.16 5.16
CA ASP A 42 -17.07 1.05 5.95
C ASP A 42 -15.56 1.13 6.18
N SER A 43 -14.98 2.33 6.18
CA SER A 43 -13.56 2.50 6.44
C SER A 43 -13.25 2.34 7.94
N PRO A 44 -12.36 1.43 8.35
CA PRO A 44 -11.89 1.34 9.74
C PRO A 44 -11.26 2.63 10.25
N LEU A 45 -10.65 3.42 9.37
CA LEU A 45 -10.10 4.73 9.74
C LEU A 45 -11.18 5.72 10.16
N ASN A 46 -12.39 5.64 9.59
CA ASN A 46 -13.50 6.53 9.98
C ASN A 46 -13.86 6.34 11.46
N SER A 47 -13.93 5.09 11.94
CA SER A 47 -14.21 4.80 13.36
C SER A 47 -13.12 5.34 14.29
N LEU A 48 -11.87 5.29 13.88
CA LEU A 48 -10.74 5.87 14.62
C LEU A 48 -10.81 7.40 14.62
N ILE A 49 -11.15 8.02 13.50
CA ILE A 49 -11.35 9.47 13.41
C ILE A 49 -12.50 9.92 14.31
N ASP A 50 -13.62 9.21 14.35
CA ASP A 50 -14.74 9.51 15.25
C ASP A 50 -14.31 9.39 16.72
N ARG A 51 -13.51 8.38 17.06
CA ARG A 51 -12.93 8.24 18.41
C ARG A 51 -11.98 9.39 18.73
N PHE A 52 -11.07 9.74 17.83
CA PHE A 52 -10.21 10.92 18.01
C PHE A 52 -11.03 12.18 18.21
N ASN A 53 -11.98 12.45 17.33
CA ASN A 53 -12.85 13.64 17.37
C ASN A 53 -13.68 13.74 18.67
N SER A 54 -14.03 12.61 19.28
CA SER A 54 -14.81 12.57 20.53
C SER A 54 -13.97 12.54 21.80
N THR A 55 -12.66 12.33 21.69
CA THR A 55 -11.70 12.24 22.81
C THR A 55 -10.65 13.35 22.73
N VAL A 56 -9.44 13.01 22.30
CA VAL A 56 -8.29 13.93 22.22
C VAL A 56 -8.62 15.16 21.36
N GLY A 57 -9.31 14.98 20.25
CA GLY A 57 -9.73 16.08 19.39
C GLY A 57 -10.69 17.04 20.10
N ALA A 58 -11.66 16.52 20.84
CA ALA A 58 -12.56 17.36 21.65
C ALA A 58 -11.85 18.13 22.76
N GLU A 59 -10.90 17.50 23.45
CA GLU A 59 -10.09 18.14 24.50
C GLU A 59 -9.21 19.25 23.96
N GLN A 60 -8.68 19.09 22.76
CA GLN A 60 -7.77 20.06 22.11
C GLN A 60 -8.47 21.01 21.13
N ASN A 61 -9.80 20.90 21.00
CA ASN A 61 -10.63 21.68 20.07
C ASN A 61 -10.21 21.48 18.60
N ILE A 62 -9.87 20.24 18.24
CA ILE A 62 -9.48 19.77 16.90
C ILE A 62 -10.54 18.82 16.38
N ARG A 63 -10.81 18.90 15.07
CA ARG A 63 -11.67 17.94 14.36
C ARG A 63 -11.01 17.51 13.07
N VAL A 64 -10.89 16.22 12.84
CA VAL A 64 -10.47 15.63 11.56
C VAL A 64 -11.72 15.30 10.73
N LYS A 65 -11.72 15.70 9.45
CA LYS A 65 -12.80 15.44 8.50
C LYS A 65 -12.24 14.75 7.26
N VAL A 66 -12.78 13.58 6.93
CA VAL A 66 -12.47 12.91 5.66
C VAL A 66 -13.21 13.63 4.53
N GLU A 67 -12.50 13.98 3.44
CA GLU A 67 -13.07 14.64 2.25
C GLU A 67 -13.01 13.73 1.03
N LEU A 68 -12.06 12.80 0.97
CA LEU A 68 -11.92 11.86 -0.12
C LEU A 68 -11.49 10.49 0.41
N VAL A 69 -12.26 9.46 0.06
CA VAL A 69 -11.82 8.07 0.11
C VAL A 69 -11.57 7.63 -1.33
N SER A 70 -10.36 7.16 -1.60
CA SER A 70 -9.91 6.72 -2.91
C SER A 70 -9.42 5.27 -2.83
N ASN A 71 -8.70 4.80 -3.84
CA ASN A 71 -8.02 3.51 -3.82
C ASN A 71 -6.53 3.69 -4.16
N SER A 72 -5.75 2.67 -3.89
CA SER A 72 -4.29 2.69 -4.09
C SER A 72 -3.86 2.98 -5.53
N GLY A 73 -4.68 2.60 -6.53
CA GLY A 73 -4.40 2.85 -7.93
C GLY A 73 -4.76 4.26 -8.42
N SER A 74 -5.57 5.02 -7.68
CA SER A 74 -6.12 6.31 -8.11
C SER A 74 -5.70 7.50 -7.25
N ILE A 75 -5.29 7.29 -6.00
CA ILE A 75 -4.96 8.39 -5.08
C ILE A 75 -3.88 9.32 -5.63
N HIS A 76 -2.85 8.76 -6.28
CA HIS A 76 -1.78 9.54 -6.88
C HIS A 76 -2.29 10.51 -7.96
N LYS A 77 -3.27 10.09 -8.78
CA LYS A 77 -3.88 10.96 -9.81
C LYS A 77 -4.61 12.12 -9.17
N SER A 78 -5.39 11.86 -8.10
CA SER A 78 -6.12 12.90 -7.37
C SER A 78 -5.17 13.90 -6.71
N VAL A 79 -4.10 13.42 -6.08
CA VAL A 79 -3.08 14.27 -5.44
C VAL A 79 -2.34 15.12 -6.47
N LEU A 80 -1.88 14.52 -7.58
CA LEU A 80 -1.15 15.26 -8.61
C LEU A 80 -2.06 16.28 -9.33
N ALA A 81 -3.30 15.93 -9.65
CA ALA A 81 -4.25 16.86 -10.24
C ALA A 81 -4.51 18.08 -9.34
N ALA A 82 -4.68 17.84 -8.03
CA ALA A 82 -4.85 18.91 -7.04
C ALA A 82 -3.61 19.78 -6.91
N ALA A 83 -2.41 19.15 -6.84
CA ALA A 83 -1.14 19.86 -6.73
C ALA A 83 -0.83 20.74 -7.97
N ASN A 84 -1.19 20.25 -9.16
CA ASN A 84 -1.06 21.00 -10.43
C ASN A 84 -2.16 22.03 -10.64
N SER A 85 -3.18 22.08 -9.77
CA SER A 85 -4.35 22.93 -9.95
C SER A 85 -5.07 22.67 -11.29
N ASP A 86 -5.21 21.40 -11.66
CA ASP A 86 -5.87 20.98 -12.87
C ASP A 86 -7.35 21.43 -12.91
N PRO A 87 -7.89 21.76 -14.09
CA PRO A 87 -9.29 22.19 -14.18
C PRO A 87 -10.27 21.16 -13.60
N GLY A 88 -11.01 21.53 -12.57
CA GLY A 88 -11.99 20.68 -11.88
C GLY A 88 -11.42 19.83 -10.74
N ALA A 89 -10.13 19.83 -10.51
CA ALA A 89 -9.54 19.21 -9.33
C ALA A 89 -9.84 20.05 -8.07
N PRO A 90 -10.14 19.40 -6.92
CA PRO A 90 -10.24 20.12 -5.65
C PRO A 90 -8.86 20.62 -5.19
N ALA A 91 -8.84 21.53 -4.21
CA ALA A 91 -7.58 21.87 -3.53
C ALA A 91 -7.05 20.67 -2.74
N LEU A 92 -5.72 20.63 -2.51
CA LEU A 92 -5.14 19.64 -1.61
C LEU A 92 -5.74 19.75 -0.21
N PRO A 93 -6.00 18.61 0.47
CA PRO A 93 -6.41 18.61 1.88
C PRO A 93 -5.24 18.99 2.79
N ASP A 94 -5.50 19.13 4.09
CA ASP A 94 -4.42 19.32 5.07
C ASP A 94 -3.51 18.10 5.20
N MET A 95 -4.10 16.89 5.07
CA MET A 95 -3.40 15.61 5.11
C MET A 95 -3.86 14.69 3.99
N PHE A 96 -2.93 13.95 3.42
CA PHE A 96 -3.28 12.88 2.48
C PHE A 96 -2.32 11.69 2.60
N VAL A 97 -2.84 10.49 2.39
CA VAL A 97 -1.97 9.31 2.29
C VAL A 97 -1.27 9.29 0.95
N SER A 98 0.00 8.89 0.94
CA SER A 98 0.83 8.91 -0.25
C SER A 98 1.89 7.82 -0.26
N TYR A 99 2.46 7.66 -1.44
CA TYR A 99 3.62 6.83 -1.71
C TYR A 99 4.81 7.71 -2.11
N PRO A 100 6.07 7.27 -1.90
CA PRO A 100 7.26 8.02 -2.35
C PRO A 100 7.19 8.44 -3.80
N LYS A 101 6.78 7.55 -4.70
CA LYS A 101 6.62 7.83 -6.14
C LYS A 101 5.66 8.98 -6.45
N THR A 102 4.64 9.16 -5.62
CA THR A 102 3.68 10.28 -5.78
C THR A 102 4.30 11.59 -5.31
N VAL A 103 5.00 11.57 -4.17
CA VAL A 103 5.68 12.77 -3.63
C VAL A 103 6.78 13.24 -4.57
N LEU A 104 7.56 12.31 -5.13
CA LEU A 104 8.61 12.60 -6.11
C LEU A 104 8.07 13.23 -7.41
N ALA A 105 6.83 12.90 -7.78
CA ALA A 105 6.16 13.46 -8.96
C ALA A 105 5.39 14.77 -8.67
N LEU A 106 5.40 15.30 -7.45
CA LEU A 106 4.79 16.60 -7.15
C LEU A 106 5.53 17.72 -7.88
N PRO A 107 4.81 18.72 -8.40
CA PRO A 107 5.43 19.88 -9.07
C PRO A 107 6.29 20.72 -8.12
N ASP A 108 5.96 20.69 -6.84
CA ASP A 108 6.70 21.33 -5.75
C ASP A 108 6.60 20.44 -4.51
N GLN A 109 7.73 19.88 -4.08
CA GLN A 109 7.78 19.05 -2.86
C GLN A 109 7.86 19.92 -1.58
N ASP A 110 8.19 21.20 -1.69
CA ASP A 110 8.27 22.13 -0.57
C ASP A 110 6.92 22.52 0.01
N ILE A 111 5.82 22.11 -0.64
CA ILE A 111 4.47 22.24 -0.08
C ILE A 111 4.21 21.31 1.11
N LEU A 112 5.06 20.30 1.33
CA LEU A 112 4.92 19.35 2.44
C LEU A 112 5.74 19.79 3.65
N VAL A 113 5.22 19.54 4.85
CA VAL A 113 5.97 19.71 6.09
C VAL A 113 7.15 18.74 6.16
N ASP A 114 8.17 19.10 6.90
CA ASP A 114 9.19 18.17 7.36
C ASP A 114 8.79 17.67 8.76
N TYR A 115 8.49 16.41 8.91
CA TYR A 115 8.07 15.87 10.20
C TYR A 115 9.14 15.99 11.29
N ARG A 116 10.42 16.21 10.95
CA ARG A 116 11.49 16.48 11.91
C ARG A 116 11.31 17.82 12.64
N ASP A 117 10.49 18.72 12.11
CA ASP A 117 10.15 19.99 12.76
C ASP A 117 9.10 19.80 13.87
N TYR A 118 8.39 18.66 13.89
CA TYR A 118 7.24 18.38 14.75
C TYR A 118 7.38 17.16 15.67
N PHE A 119 8.23 16.22 15.28
CA PHE A 119 8.55 15.03 16.06
C PHE A 119 9.96 15.14 16.59
N SER A 120 10.18 14.77 17.84
CA SER A 120 11.52 14.68 18.40
C SER A 120 12.31 13.54 17.72
N GLU A 121 13.63 13.54 17.88
CA GLU A 121 14.48 12.45 17.38
C GLU A 121 14.07 11.10 17.99
N GLU A 122 13.67 11.07 19.28
CA GLU A 122 13.21 9.88 19.98
C GLU A 122 11.89 9.36 19.41
N GLU A 123 10.93 10.26 19.14
CA GLU A 123 9.65 9.89 18.51
C GLU A 123 9.85 9.32 17.10
N LEU A 124 10.75 9.90 16.30
CA LEU A 124 11.07 9.39 14.97
C LEU A 124 11.89 8.08 15.02
N ALA A 125 12.73 7.90 16.04
CA ALA A 125 13.50 6.66 16.24
C ALA A 125 12.62 5.48 16.67
N ALA A 126 11.41 5.74 17.18
CA ALA A 126 10.46 4.67 17.51
C ALA A 126 9.88 3.97 16.28
N PHE A 127 9.88 4.62 15.12
CA PHE A 127 9.46 4.01 13.85
C PHE A 127 10.50 2.99 13.37
N ILE A 128 10.03 1.92 12.74
CA ILE A 128 10.89 0.92 12.09
C ILE A 128 11.79 1.63 11.05
N PRO A 129 13.12 1.49 11.13
CA PRO A 129 14.05 2.29 10.30
C PRO A 129 13.75 2.24 8.81
N ALA A 130 13.58 1.04 8.23
CA ALA A 130 13.28 0.87 6.81
C ALA A 130 11.99 1.59 6.37
N PHE A 131 10.97 1.63 7.24
CA PHE A 131 9.71 2.31 6.95
C PHE A 131 9.86 3.83 6.97
N ARG A 132 10.71 4.34 7.88
CA ARG A 132 11.02 5.76 7.98
C ARG A 132 11.89 6.23 6.83
N GLU A 133 12.92 5.45 6.46
CA GLU A 133 13.85 5.78 5.38
C GLU A 133 13.16 5.97 4.04
N GLU A 134 12.20 5.10 3.71
CA GLU A 134 11.40 5.23 2.48
C GLU A 134 10.64 6.57 2.42
N GLY A 135 10.22 7.13 3.56
CA GLY A 135 9.53 8.41 3.66
C GLY A 135 10.46 9.64 3.67
N THR A 136 11.78 9.43 3.65
CA THR A 136 12.78 10.51 3.62
C THR A 136 13.05 10.89 2.17
N ILE A 137 12.50 12.03 1.71
CA ILE A 137 12.62 12.53 0.35
C ILE A 137 13.47 13.81 0.35
N GLY A 138 14.52 13.83 -0.48
CA GLY A 138 15.42 15.01 -0.56
C GLY A 138 16.04 15.39 0.79
N GLY A 139 16.30 14.43 1.65
CA GLY A 139 16.83 14.63 2.99
C GLY A 139 15.82 15.15 4.03
N ARG A 140 14.53 15.23 3.72
CA ARG A 140 13.43 15.62 4.63
C ARG A 140 12.52 14.43 4.92
N GLN A 141 11.98 14.33 6.13
CA GLN A 141 10.94 13.36 6.43
C GLN A 141 9.58 13.89 5.92
N ALA A 142 9.35 13.74 4.61
CA ALA A 142 8.15 14.26 3.94
C ALA A 142 6.93 13.33 4.07
N ILE A 143 7.16 12.05 4.34
CA ILE A 143 6.13 11.04 4.51
C ILE A 143 6.32 10.38 5.88
N LEU A 144 5.32 10.47 6.77
CA LEU A 144 5.30 9.75 8.03
C LEU A 144 4.77 8.33 7.79
N PRO A 145 5.47 7.26 8.18
CA PRO A 145 4.93 5.90 8.08
C PRO A 145 3.60 5.80 8.83
N LEU A 146 2.57 5.22 8.18
CA LEU A 146 1.25 5.09 8.80
C LEU A 146 0.77 3.64 8.80
N THR A 147 0.82 2.99 7.62
CA THR A 147 0.51 1.58 7.44
C THR A 147 1.51 0.99 6.45
N LYS A 148 2.12 -0.12 6.82
CA LYS A 148 3.05 -0.82 5.94
C LYS A 148 2.50 -2.18 5.56
N SER A 149 2.81 -2.59 4.35
CA SER A 149 2.47 -3.90 3.81
C SER A 149 3.65 -4.47 3.05
N THR A 150 3.53 -5.71 2.65
CA THR A 150 4.50 -6.37 1.78
C THR A 150 3.76 -7.19 0.75
N GLU A 151 4.44 -7.75 -0.22
CA GLU A 151 3.86 -8.76 -1.08
C GLU A 151 3.87 -10.11 -0.39
N VAL A 152 2.76 -10.82 -0.51
CA VAL A 152 2.58 -12.18 -0.01
C VAL A 152 1.93 -13.05 -1.10
N LEU A 153 2.15 -14.34 -1.03
CA LEU A 153 1.47 -15.31 -1.86
C LEU A 153 0.13 -15.69 -1.21
N PHE A 154 -0.97 -15.46 -1.91
CA PHE A 154 -2.29 -15.97 -1.52
C PHE A 154 -2.64 -17.21 -2.35
N VAL A 155 -3.09 -18.25 -1.68
CA VAL A 155 -3.43 -19.54 -2.29
C VAL A 155 -4.88 -19.87 -2.00
N ASN A 156 -5.67 -20.12 -3.03
CA ASN A 156 -6.94 -20.82 -2.86
C ASN A 156 -6.64 -22.29 -2.58
N ARG A 157 -6.53 -22.61 -1.30
CA ARG A 157 -6.16 -23.93 -0.80
C ARG A 157 -7.10 -25.03 -1.30
N THR A 158 -8.39 -24.74 -1.31
CA THR A 158 -9.40 -25.72 -1.77
C THR A 158 -9.19 -26.12 -3.24
N LEU A 159 -8.92 -25.15 -4.11
CA LEU A 159 -8.67 -25.43 -5.52
C LEU A 159 -7.29 -26.03 -5.75
N PHE A 160 -6.28 -25.54 -5.03
CA PHE A 160 -4.92 -26.07 -5.10
C PHE A 160 -4.86 -27.52 -4.66
N ASP A 161 -5.35 -27.88 -3.47
CA ASP A 161 -5.34 -29.23 -2.91
C ASP A 161 -6.09 -30.22 -3.81
N ARG A 162 -7.21 -29.75 -4.41
CA ARG A 162 -8.00 -30.59 -5.36
C ARG A 162 -7.19 -30.95 -6.58
N TRP A 163 -6.40 -30.03 -7.12
CA TRP A 163 -5.54 -30.29 -8.27
C TRP A 163 -4.26 -31.04 -7.87
N ALA A 164 -3.63 -30.65 -6.77
CA ALA A 164 -2.42 -31.28 -6.25
C ALA A 164 -2.58 -32.80 -6.01
N ALA A 165 -3.74 -33.22 -5.54
CA ALA A 165 -4.07 -34.65 -5.35
C ALA A 165 -3.95 -35.51 -6.63
N GLN A 166 -3.97 -34.89 -7.82
CA GLN A 166 -3.90 -35.54 -9.11
C GLN A 166 -2.59 -35.27 -9.85
N SER A 167 -2.03 -34.10 -9.68
CA SER A 167 -0.83 -33.61 -10.39
C SER A 167 0.48 -33.94 -9.67
N GLY A 168 0.42 -34.15 -8.35
CA GLY A 168 1.60 -34.31 -7.50
C GLY A 168 2.26 -32.97 -7.12
N ALA A 169 1.62 -31.84 -7.36
CA ALA A 169 2.08 -30.52 -6.92
C ALA A 169 2.13 -30.43 -5.38
N ASP A 170 3.08 -29.68 -4.85
CA ASP A 170 3.26 -29.47 -3.42
C ASP A 170 3.36 -27.97 -3.08
N TYR A 171 3.10 -27.61 -1.82
CA TYR A 171 3.27 -26.24 -1.33
C TYR A 171 4.74 -25.80 -1.34
N ASP A 172 5.69 -26.72 -1.23
CA ASP A 172 7.11 -26.42 -1.34
C ASP A 172 7.47 -25.85 -2.73
N ASP A 173 6.79 -26.29 -3.79
CA ASP A 173 6.94 -25.73 -5.14
C ASP A 173 6.51 -24.26 -5.23
N LEU A 174 5.65 -23.80 -4.33
CA LEU A 174 5.19 -22.41 -4.25
C LEU A 174 6.18 -21.47 -3.56
N THR A 175 7.28 -21.97 -3.01
CA THR A 175 8.26 -21.16 -2.29
C THR A 175 9.28 -20.48 -3.21
N THR A 176 9.37 -20.92 -4.47
CA THR A 176 10.28 -20.35 -5.47
C THR A 176 9.53 -19.85 -6.71
N TRP A 177 10.07 -18.86 -7.39
CA TRP A 177 9.50 -18.36 -8.64
C TRP A 177 9.54 -19.43 -9.74
N GLU A 178 10.62 -20.19 -9.80
CA GLU A 178 10.78 -21.30 -10.72
C GLU A 178 9.67 -22.34 -10.53
N GLY A 179 9.38 -22.70 -9.28
CA GLY A 179 8.31 -23.65 -8.95
C GLY A 179 6.92 -23.09 -9.26
N VAL A 180 6.61 -21.85 -8.86
CA VAL A 180 5.32 -21.21 -9.16
C VAL A 180 5.02 -21.20 -10.66
N TYR A 181 5.99 -20.86 -11.50
CA TYR A 181 5.78 -20.80 -12.94
C TYR A 181 5.74 -22.20 -13.59
N ALA A 182 6.50 -23.17 -13.07
CA ALA A 182 6.39 -24.55 -13.51
C ALA A 182 4.99 -25.13 -13.20
N LEU A 183 4.47 -24.87 -12.01
CA LEU A 183 3.10 -25.24 -11.64
C LEU A 183 2.06 -24.52 -12.51
N ALA A 184 2.31 -23.25 -12.86
CA ALA A 184 1.42 -22.48 -13.73
C ALA A 184 1.35 -23.09 -15.14
N GLU A 185 2.48 -23.50 -15.71
CA GLU A 185 2.53 -24.19 -17.00
C GLU A 185 1.81 -25.54 -16.93
N GLN A 186 2.08 -26.35 -15.89
CA GLN A 186 1.44 -27.65 -15.69
C GLN A 186 -0.08 -27.53 -15.50
N TYR A 187 -0.53 -26.59 -14.65
CA TYR A 187 -1.96 -26.37 -14.41
C TYR A 187 -2.69 -25.97 -15.68
N ALA A 188 -2.09 -25.10 -16.49
CA ALA A 188 -2.65 -24.70 -17.77
C ALA A 188 -2.74 -25.87 -18.75
N ALA A 189 -1.76 -26.77 -18.78
CA ALA A 189 -1.77 -27.98 -19.60
C ALA A 189 -2.85 -28.97 -19.14
N ASP A 190 -2.99 -29.15 -17.83
CA ASP A 190 -3.94 -30.11 -17.24
C ASP A 190 -5.41 -29.66 -17.33
N THR A 191 -5.65 -28.35 -17.19
CA THR A 191 -7.00 -27.80 -16.97
C THR A 191 -7.48 -26.85 -18.06
N GLY A 192 -6.57 -26.30 -18.84
CA GLY A 192 -6.84 -25.22 -19.80
C GLY A 192 -7.12 -23.85 -19.13
N LYS A 193 -6.87 -23.72 -17.81
CA LYS A 193 -7.15 -22.51 -17.01
C LYS A 193 -5.87 -21.83 -16.57
N CYS A 194 -5.99 -20.58 -16.13
CA CYS A 194 -4.92 -19.83 -15.51
C CYS A 194 -4.67 -20.35 -14.08
N PHE A 195 -3.42 -20.30 -13.64
CA PHE A 195 -3.00 -20.69 -12.29
C PHE A 195 -2.66 -19.51 -11.43
N PHE A 196 -1.89 -18.55 -11.98
CA PHE A 196 -1.18 -17.56 -11.21
C PHE A 196 -1.44 -16.11 -11.67
N VAL A 197 -1.49 -15.20 -10.72
CA VAL A 197 -1.71 -13.76 -10.94
C VAL A 197 -0.67 -12.92 -10.21
N HIS A 198 -0.07 -11.96 -10.91
CA HIS A 198 0.63 -10.83 -10.29
C HIS A 198 -0.30 -9.63 -10.11
N ASP A 199 -0.28 -9.02 -8.93
CA ASP A 199 -0.87 -7.68 -8.73
C ASP A 199 -0.07 -6.63 -9.51
N TYR A 200 1.28 -6.75 -9.45
CA TYR A 200 2.22 -5.93 -10.21
C TYR A 200 3.33 -6.79 -10.82
N HIS A 201 3.38 -6.88 -12.13
CA HIS A 201 4.48 -7.54 -12.86
C HIS A 201 5.81 -6.79 -12.67
N PHE A 202 5.75 -5.45 -12.62
CA PHE A 202 6.93 -4.61 -12.40
C PHE A 202 7.66 -4.94 -11.10
N ASN A 203 6.91 -5.19 -10.02
CA ASN A 203 7.49 -5.56 -8.73
C ASN A 203 8.22 -6.90 -8.78
N TYR A 204 7.64 -7.89 -9.46
CA TYR A 204 8.29 -9.18 -9.66
C TYR A 204 9.66 -9.02 -10.33
N PHE A 205 9.72 -8.23 -11.40
CA PHE A 205 10.99 -8.04 -12.12
C PHE A 205 12.01 -7.24 -11.31
N GLN A 206 11.62 -6.14 -10.67
CA GLN A 206 12.59 -5.34 -9.93
C GLN A 206 13.13 -6.11 -8.71
N VAL A 207 12.26 -6.70 -7.89
CA VAL A 207 12.71 -7.48 -6.72
C VAL A 207 13.48 -8.72 -7.15
N GLY A 208 13.02 -9.40 -8.20
CA GLY A 208 13.66 -10.60 -8.72
C GLY A 208 15.07 -10.35 -9.24
N VAL A 209 15.28 -9.29 -10.03
CA VAL A 209 16.60 -8.93 -10.55
C VAL A 209 17.55 -8.51 -9.42
N GLU A 210 17.07 -7.66 -8.50
CA GLU A 210 17.85 -7.25 -7.32
C GLU A 210 18.22 -8.46 -6.44
N SER A 211 17.28 -9.41 -6.24
CA SER A 211 17.56 -10.63 -5.47
C SER A 211 18.62 -11.52 -6.11
N LEU A 212 18.75 -11.46 -7.42
CA LEU A 212 19.80 -12.16 -8.18
C LEU A 212 21.15 -11.41 -8.19
N GLY A 213 21.28 -10.32 -7.42
CA GLY A 213 22.51 -9.55 -7.28
C GLY A 213 22.83 -8.61 -8.44
N GLU A 214 21.83 -8.25 -9.25
CA GLU A 214 21.96 -7.27 -10.32
C GLU A 214 21.07 -6.06 -10.06
N ASP A 215 21.52 -4.85 -10.47
CA ASP A 215 20.69 -3.64 -10.41
C ASP A 215 19.58 -3.72 -11.45
N PHE A 216 18.33 -3.59 -11.04
CA PHE A 216 17.18 -3.49 -11.95
C PHE A 216 17.10 -2.12 -12.62
N PHE A 217 17.43 -1.07 -11.88
CA PHE A 217 17.43 0.30 -12.39
C PHE A 217 18.84 0.70 -12.83
N ARG A 218 18.92 1.49 -13.89
CA ARG A 218 20.13 2.13 -14.37
C ARG A 218 19.81 3.54 -14.83
N ASP A 219 20.53 4.52 -14.27
CA ASP A 219 20.30 5.93 -14.53
C ASP A 219 18.81 6.29 -14.21
N ASP A 220 18.03 6.63 -15.20
CA ASP A 220 16.61 6.96 -15.13
C ASP A 220 15.69 5.90 -15.81
N GLY A 221 16.20 4.70 -16.04
CA GLY A 221 15.51 3.62 -16.75
C GLY A 221 15.70 2.23 -16.19
N VAL A 222 15.14 1.23 -16.87
CA VAL A 222 15.26 -0.19 -16.54
C VAL A 222 16.46 -0.80 -17.26
N ARG A 223 17.23 -1.61 -16.53
CA ARG A 223 18.36 -2.38 -17.06
C ARG A 223 17.91 -3.79 -17.48
N PHE A 224 18.17 -4.14 -18.72
CA PHE A 224 17.85 -5.45 -19.26
C PHE A 224 19.11 -6.35 -19.30
N GLY A 225 19.60 -6.74 -18.11
CA GLY A 225 20.76 -7.61 -17.91
C GLY A 225 20.41 -9.10 -17.89
N SER A 226 21.36 -9.93 -17.47
CA SER A 226 21.20 -11.39 -17.34
C SER A 226 20.17 -11.77 -16.28
N GLY A 227 20.09 -11.03 -15.17
CA GLY A 227 19.06 -11.22 -14.14
C GLY A 227 17.66 -10.97 -14.68
N PHE A 228 17.50 -9.95 -15.54
CA PHE A 228 16.22 -9.71 -16.22
C PHE A 228 15.84 -10.86 -17.16
N GLU A 229 16.79 -11.39 -17.92
CA GLU A 229 16.56 -12.52 -18.82
C GLU A 229 16.18 -13.78 -18.04
N ARG A 230 16.85 -14.01 -16.90
CA ARG A 230 16.55 -15.11 -15.98
C ARG A 230 15.14 -14.98 -15.38
N ALA A 231 14.71 -13.80 -15.00
CA ALA A 231 13.35 -13.55 -14.53
C ALA A 231 12.31 -13.67 -15.66
N TRP A 232 12.64 -13.24 -16.88
CA TRP A 232 11.73 -13.28 -18.02
C TRP A 232 11.39 -14.69 -18.48
N GLU A 233 12.35 -15.60 -18.50
CA GLU A 233 12.16 -16.93 -19.10
C GLU A 233 11.01 -17.72 -18.47
N PRO A 234 10.97 -18.00 -17.15
CA PRO A 234 9.89 -18.77 -16.53
C PRO A 234 8.55 -18.00 -16.57
N TYR A 235 8.58 -16.68 -16.37
CA TYR A 235 7.42 -15.82 -16.48
C TYR A 235 6.79 -15.85 -17.89
N ALA A 236 7.58 -15.73 -18.93
CA ALA A 236 7.09 -15.76 -20.30
C ALA A 236 6.61 -17.17 -20.68
N ARG A 237 7.31 -18.22 -20.23
CA ARG A 237 6.92 -19.62 -20.45
C ARG A 237 5.52 -19.89 -19.90
N ALA A 238 5.26 -19.54 -18.66
CA ALA A 238 3.95 -19.66 -18.03
C ALA A 238 2.87 -18.81 -18.74
N GLY A 239 3.23 -17.58 -19.15
CA GLY A 239 2.35 -16.69 -19.89
C GLY A 239 1.95 -17.24 -21.26
N LEU A 240 2.90 -17.78 -22.04
CA LEU A 240 2.66 -18.42 -23.33
C LEU A 240 1.81 -19.69 -23.20
N ALA A 241 2.04 -20.49 -22.16
CA ALA A 241 1.24 -21.67 -21.85
C ALA A 241 -0.19 -21.32 -21.41
N GLY A 242 -0.41 -20.13 -20.87
CA GLY A 242 -1.71 -19.64 -20.36
C GLY A 242 -1.93 -19.87 -18.88
N GLY A 243 -0.87 -20.20 -18.16
CA GLY A 243 -0.89 -20.34 -16.71
C GLY A 243 -0.80 -19.02 -15.95
N LEU A 244 -0.39 -17.94 -16.64
CA LEU A 244 -0.26 -16.61 -16.07
C LEU A 244 -1.42 -15.70 -16.51
N TRP A 245 -2.04 -14.98 -15.56
CA TRP A 245 -3.08 -13.99 -15.82
C TRP A 245 -2.48 -12.72 -16.42
N LEU A 246 -2.94 -12.34 -17.61
CA LEU A 246 -2.40 -11.22 -18.39
C LEU A 246 -3.43 -10.09 -18.59
N HIS A 247 -4.58 -10.16 -17.93
CA HIS A 247 -5.57 -9.08 -17.95
C HIS A 247 -5.25 -8.02 -16.91
N ASP A 248 -5.75 -6.82 -17.15
CA ASP A 248 -5.68 -5.72 -16.18
C ASP A 248 -6.67 -5.95 -15.03
N GLY A 249 -6.41 -5.35 -13.87
CA GLY A 249 -7.26 -5.47 -12.68
C GLY A 249 -6.49 -5.96 -11.45
N TYR A 250 -7.19 -6.08 -10.35
CA TYR A 250 -6.62 -6.55 -9.09
C TYR A 250 -6.46 -8.07 -9.06
N ALA A 251 -5.38 -8.55 -8.45
CA ALA A 251 -5.10 -9.98 -8.35
C ALA A 251 -6.19 -10.79 -7.60
N THR A 252 -7.00 -10.13 -6.79
CA THR A 252 -8.11 -10.76 -6.06
C THR A 252 -9.29 -11.16 -6.95
N GLU A 253 -9.49 -10.48 -8.08
CA GLU A 253 -10.66 -10.70 -8.95
C GLU A 253 -10.69 -12.11 -9.54
N PRO A 254 -9.62 -12.59 -10.23
CA PRO A 254 -9.65 -13.94 -10.81
C PRO A 254 -9.67 -15.06 -9.76
N LEU A 255 -9.22 -14.83 -8.52
CA LEU A 255 -9.40 -15.82 -7.46
C LEU A 255 -10.84 -15.89 -6.97
N ARG A 256 -11.58 -14.77 -6.97
CA ARG A 256 -13.00 -14.74 -6.59
C ARG A 256 -13.92 -15.40 -7.64
N THR A 257 -13.50 -15.44 -8.90
CA THR A 257 -14.24 -16.06 -10.00
C THR A 257 -13.77 -17.49 -10.30
N GLY A 258 -12.70 -17.97 -9.66
CA GLY A 258 -12.12 -19.29 -9.90
C GLY A 258 -11.39 -19.38 -11.24
N ASP A 259 -11.02 -18.23 -11.81
CA ASP A 259 -10.22 -18.17 -13.04
C ASP A 259 -8.71 -18.35 -12.75
N ALA A 260 -8.28 -18.12 -11.50
CA ALA A 260 -6.94 -18.41 -11.03
C ALA A 260 -6.98 -19.04 -9.63
N VAL A 261 -5.85 -19.66 -9.23
CA VAL A 261 -5.71 -20.43 -7.98
C VAL A 261 -4.80 -19.71 -6.99
N VAL A 262 -3.75 -19.06 -7.49
CA VAL A 262 -2.68 -18.46 -6.68
C VAL A 262 -2.40 -17.02 -7.16
N SER A 263 -2.08 -16.14 -6.24
CA SER A 263 -1.70 -14.76 -6.59
C SER A 263 -0.64 -14.22 -5.65
N VAL A 264 0.25 -13.37 -6.19
CA VAL A 264 1.07 -12.48 -5.38
C VAL A 264 0.44 -11.10 -5.39
N ALA A 265 0.12 -10.60 -4.21
CA ALA A 265 -0.50 -9.29 -4.03
C ALA A 265 -0.02 -8.65 -2.72
N SER A 266 -0.37 -7.37 -2.56
CA SER A 266 -0.20 -6.72 -1.26
C SER A 266 -0.93 -7.50 -0.16
N SER A 267 -0.30 -7.67 0.98
CA SER A 267 -0.94 -8.23 2.17
C SER A 267 -2.24 -7.51 2.54
N ALA A 268 -2.33 -6.19 2.29
CA ALA A 268 -3.55 -5.41 2.48
C ALA A 268 -4.69 -5.82 1.54
N SER A 269 -4.42 -6.64 0.51
CA SER A 269 -5.46 -7.21 -0.34
C SER A 269 -6.31 -8.26 0.38
N VAL A 270 -5.93 -8.68 1.60
CA VAL A 270 -6.68 -9.63 2.43
C VAL A 270 -8.15 -9.26 2.56
N LEU A 271 -8.46 -7.97 2.63
CA LEU A 271 -9.84 -7.44 2.69
C LEU A 271 -10.73 -7.82 1.50
N TYR A 272 -10.13 -8.14 0.36
CA TYR A 272 -10.83 -8.33 -0.92
C TYR A 272 -10.87 -9.79 -1.36
N TYR A 273 -10.20 -10.69 -0.66
CA TYR A 273 -10.37 -12.13 -0.86
C TYR A 273 -11.67 -12.60 -0.23
N SER A 274 -12.26 -13.62 -0.83
CA SER A 274 -13.54 -14.17 -0.39
C SER A 274 -13.38 -15.67 -0.06
N ASP A 275 -14.08 -16.12 0.97
CA ASP A 275 -14.27 -17.54 1.28
C ASP A 275 -15.22 -18.25 0.32
N THR A 276 -15.61 -17.58 -0.76
CA THR A 276 -16.56 -18.09 -1.74
C THR A 276 -16.09 -17.72 -3.13
N VAL A 277 -15.95 -18.72 -3.98
CA VAL A 277 -15.76 -18.56 -5.44
C VAL A 277 -17.12 -18.56 -6.10
N THR A 278 -17.36 -17.61 -7.01
CA THR A 278 -18.56 -17.57 -7.86
C THR A 278 -18.13 -17.70 -9.32
N TYR A 279 -18.50 -18.82 -9.93
CA TYR A 279 -18.14 -19.15 -11.30
C TYR A 279 -19.01 -18.41 -12.34
N PRO A 280 -18.56 -18.32 -13.61
CA PRO A 280 -19.30 -17.63 -14.68
C PRO A 280 -20.72 -18.20 -14.93
N ASP A 281 -20.98 -19.45 -14.56
CA ASP A 281 -22.31 -20.09 -14.65
C ASP A 281 -23.23 -19.76 -13.47
N ASN A 282 -22.81 -18.85 -12.58
CA ASN A 282 -23.46 -18.46 -11.33
C ASN A 282 -23.54 -19.58 -10.25
N THR A 283 -22.80 -20.66 -10.40
CA THR A 283 -22.59 -21.59 -9.29
C THR A 283 -21.55 -21.02 -8.33
N SER A 284 -21.63 -21.40 -7.06
CA SER A 284 -20.68 -20.93 -6.04
C SER A 284 -20.25 -22.09 -5.15
N GLU A 285 -19.01 -22.04 -4.68
CA GLU A 285 -18.51 -22.97 -3.67
C GLU A 285 -17.74 -22.23 -2.58
N LYS A 286 -17.77 -22.77 -1.36
CA LYS A 286 -16.94 -22.29 -0.26
C LYS A 286 -15.52 -22.78 -0.45
N VAL A 287 -14.59 -21.86 -0.25
CA VAL A 287 -13.16 -22.12 -0.37
C VAL A 287 -12.40 -21.57 0.84
N GLU A 288 -11.23 -22.13 1.07
CA GLU A 288 -10.26 -21.65 2.05
C GLU A 288 -9.14 -20.93 1.30
N ILE A 289 -8.88 -19.68 1.66
CA ILE A 289 -7.73 -18.92 1.20
C ILE A 289 -6.71 -18.89 2.35
N THR A 290 -5.45 -19.14 2.02
CA THR A 290 -4.32 -19.01 2.95
C THR A 290 -3.25 -18.11 2.36
N SER A 291 -2.30 -17.68 3.17
CA SER A 291 -1.15 -16.90 2.71
C SER A 291 0.16 -17.62 3.03
N MET A 292 1.18 -17.30 2.25
CA MET A 292 2.55 -17.76 2.38
C MET A 292 3.50 -16.59 2.11
N PRO A 293 4.77 -16.64 2.57
CA PRO A 293 5.78 -15.67 2.14
C PRO A 293 5.87 -15.56 0.62
N CYS A 294 6.20 -14.39 0.12
CA CYS A 294 6.41 -14.16 -1.31
C CYS A 294 7.50 -15.12 -1.85
N PRO A 295 7.31 -15.76 -3.01
CA PRO A 295 8.33 -16.62 -3.60
C PRO A 295 9.62 -15.86 -3.89
N VAL A 296 10.74 -16.58 -3.87
CA VAL A 296 12.08 -16.07 -4.22
C VAL A 296 12.69 -16.90 -5.33
N PHE A 297 13.71 -16.39 -6.03
CA PHE A 297 14.50 -17.23 -6.94
C PHE A 297 15.35 -18.20 -6.13
N GLU A 298 15.52 -19.45 -6.64
CA GLU A 298 16.29 -20.50 -5.95
C GLU A 298 17.70 -20.08 -5.54
N GLU A 299 18.37 -19.26 -6.36
CA GLU A 299 19.72 -18.73 -6.09
C GLU A 299 19.71 -17.26 -5.68
N GLY A 300 18.52 -16.68 -5.45
CA GLY A 300 18.37 -15.27 -5.08
C GLY A 300 18.39 -15.03 -3.58
N ASP A 301 18.76 -13.82 -3.20
CA ASP A 301 18.53 -13.33 -1.84
C ASP A 301 17.04 -13.24 -1.53
N LYS A 302 16.67 -13.45 -0.27
CA LYS A 302 15.29 -13.33 0.18
C LYS A 302 14.90 -11.86 0.31
N LEU A 303 14.61 -11.24 -0.82
CA LEU A 303 14.06 -9.88 -0.89
C LEU A 303 12.55 -9.93 -1.10
N VAL A 304 11.85 -8.98 -0.49
CA VAL A 304 10.41 -8.79 -0.71
C VAL A 304 10.07 -7.31 -0.81
N MET A 305 9.13 -6.97 -1.70
CA MET A 305 8.71 -5.59 -1.91
C MET A 305 8.07 -5.01 -0.65
N GLN A 306 8.65 -3.94 -0.10
CA GLN A 306 7.99 -3.10 0.89
C GLN A 306 6.90 -2.28 0.21
N ARG A 307 5.70 -2.33 0.78
CA ARG A 307 4.53 -1.59 0.28
C ARG A 307 3.86 -0.82 1.42
N GLY A 308 2.70 -0.29 1.15
CA GLY A 308 1.94 0.52 2.11
C GLY A 308 2.16 2.00 1.90
N VAL A 309 1.40 2.78 2.65
CA VAL A 309 1.38 4.23 2.53
C VAL A 309 1.89 4.89 3.80
N GLY A 310 2.34 6.12 3.65
CA GLY A 310 2.50 7.03 4.75
C GLY A 310 1.61 8.26 4.60
N MET A 311 1.63 9.12 5.59
CA MET A 311 0.90 10.37 5.61
C MET A 311 1.79 11.53 5.21
N CYS A 312 1.27 12.40 4.33
CA CYS A 312 1.82 13.71 4.04
C CYS A 312 0.93 14.78 4.69
N THR A 313 1.55 15.82 5.23
CA THR A 313 0.86 17.02 5.73
C THR A 313 1.24 18.21 4.87
N VAL A 314 0.25 18.95 4.36
CA VAL A 314 0.47 20.14 3.54
C VAL A 314 0.76 21.33 4.44
N LYS A 315 1.79 22.11 4.10
CA LYS A 315 2.13 23.35 4.81
C LYS A 315 0.98 24.34 4.78
N SER A 316 0.70 24.93 5.92
CA SER A 316 -0.39 25.91 6.11
C SER A 316 -0.11 26.84 7.27
N THR A 317 -1.08 27.15 8.14
CA THR A 317 -0.80 27.87 9.36
C THR A 317 -0.24 26.95 10.45
N PRO A 318 0.61 27.45 11.35
CA PRO A 318 1.16 26.64 12.44
C PRO A 318 0.10 25.91 13.28
N GLU A 319 -1.06 26.51 13.46
CA GLU A 319 -2.16 25.94 14.22
C GLU A 319 -2.76 24.72 13.48
N ARG A 320 -2.93 24.80 12.16
CA ARG A 320 -3.45 23.70 11.34
C ARG A 320 -2.45 22.55 11.26
N GLU A 321 -1.18 22.87 11.01
CA GLU A 321 -0.11 21.88 10.98
C GLU A 321 -0.02 21.16 12.34
N SER A 322 -0.02 21.89 13.46
CA SER A 322 -0.03 21.33 14.81
C SER A 322 -1.24 20.42 15.07
N ALA A 323 -2.43 20.78 14.56
CA ALA A 323 -3.63 19.96 14.68
C ALA A 323 -3.48 18.63 13.89
N CYS A 324 -2.92 18.67 12.69
CA CYS A 324 -2.60 17.48 11.91
C CYS A 324 -1.61 16.57 12.67
N ILE A 325 -0.54 17.14 13.20
CA ILE A 325 0.48 16.40 13.95
C ILE A 325 -0.09 15.77 15.21
N THR A 326 -0.98 16.46 15.93
CA THR A 326 -1.67 15.88 17.09
C THR A 326 -2.45 14.62 16.73
N PHE A 327 -3.18 14.65 15.61
CA PHE A 327 -3.89 13.47 15.12
C PHE A 327 -2.93 12.34 14.73
N LEU A 328 -1.85 12.66 14.01
CA LEU A 328 -0.88 11.67 13.55
C LEU A 328 -0.14 11.01 14.72
N LYS A 329 0.28 11.77 15.74
CA LYS A 329 0.89 11.21 16.96
C LYS A 329 -0.06 10.24 17.66
N TRP A 330 -1.33 10.61 17.80
CA TRP A 330 -2.35 9.74 18.38
C TRP A 330 -2.58 8.46 17.53
N LEU A 331 -2.67 8.59 16.20
CA LEU A 331 -2.93 7.46 15.31
C LEU A 331 -1.75 6.48 15.23
N THR A 332 -0.52 6.96 15.45
CA THR A 332 0.71 6.16 15.45
C THR A 332 1.12 5.68 16.84
N GLU A 333 0.36 6.00 17.90
CA GLU A 333 0.54 5.35 19.21
C GLU A 333 0.43 3.83 19.06
N PRO A 334 1.31 3.01 19.67
CA PRO A 334 1.40 1.59 19.41
C PRO A 334 0.07 0.83 19.48
N ALA A 335 -0.73 1.05 20.53
CA ALA A 335 -2.01 0.38 20.67
C ALA A 335 -3.04 0.80 19.60
N CYS A 336 -3.11 2.10 19.29
CA CYS A 336 -4.01 2.64 18.29
C CYS A 336 -3.61 2.20 16.87
N ASN A 337 -2.30 2.21 16.57
CA ASN A 337 -1.79 1.80 15.28
C ASN A 337 -2.03 0.30 15.03
N VAL A 338 -1.80 -0.57 16.03
CA VAL A 338 -2.08 -2.02 15.92
C VAL A 338 -3.57 -2.28 15.67
N GLU A 339 -4.48 -1.63 16.42
CA GLU A 339 -5.93 -1.75 16.18
C GLU A 339 -6.29 -1.36 14.74
N PHE A 340 -5.69 -0.28 14.24
CA PHE A 340 -5.91 0.18 12.88
C PHE A 340 -5.41 -0.81 11.83
N VAL A 341 -4.13 -1.22 11.92
CA VAL A 341 -3.49 -2.04 10.89
C VAL A 341 -4.03 -3.47 10.85
N THR A 342 -4.36 -4.07 12.01
CA THR A 342 -4.87 -5.45 12.07
C THR A 342 -6.26 -5.61 11.47
N SER A 343 -7.05 -4.55 11.43
CA SER A 343 -8.35 -4.55 10.73
C SER A 343 -8.25 -4.52 9.21
N LEU A 344 -7.06 -4.24 8.67
CA LEU A 344 -6.81 -3.96 7.26
C LEU A 344 -5.74 -4.86 6.62
N GLY A 345 -5.11 -5.75 7.37
CA GLY A 345 -4.02 -6.59 6.87
C GLY A 345 -2.71 -5.84 6.62
N TYR A 346 -2.47 -4.76 7.36
CA TYR A 346 -1.20 -4.02 7.33
C TYR A 346 -0.31 -4.38 8.51
N MET A 347 0.97 -4.02 8.40
CA MET A 347 1.94 -4.05 9.49
C MET A 347 1.92 -2.73 10.26
N PRO A 348 2.10 -2.75 11.60
CA PRO A 348 2.30 -1.55 12.39
C PRO A 348 3.64 -0.89 12.04
N VAL A 349 3.79 0.38 12.44
CA VAL A 349 4.92 1.19 11.95
C VAL A 349 5.98 1.47 13.00
N THR A 350 5.73 1.16 14.28
CA THR A 350 6.72 1.31 15.35
C THR A 350 7.20 -0.04 15.84
N GLN A 351 8.46 -0.10 16.33
CA GLN A 351 9.04 -1.33 16.85
C GLN A 351 8.24 -1.87 18.03
N GLU A 352 7.84 -1.01 18.97
CA GLU A 352 7.04 -1.43 20.12
C GLU A 352 5.67 -2.01 19.71
N ALA A 353 5.02 -1.38 18.71
CA ALA A 353 3.75 -1.88 18.19
C ALA A 353 3.90 -3.28 17.58
N PHE A 354 4.99 -3.50 16.86
CA PHE A 354 5.27 -4.79 16.22
C PHE A 354 5.61 -5.89 17.21
N ASP A 355 6.54 -5.60 18.16
CA ASP A 355 7.09 -6.62 19.06
C ASP A 355 6.13 -6.99 20.20
N ARG A 356 5.30 -6.04 20.65
CA ARG A 356 4.48 -6.21 21.84
C ARG A 356 2.99 -6.27 21.57
N TYR A 357 2.46 -5.30 20.83
CA TYR A 357 1.01 -5.17 20.68
C TYR A 357 0.44 -6.06 19.57
N LEU A 358 1.20 -6.27 18.48
CA LEU A 358 0.75 -7.09 17.35
C LEU A 358 0.51 -8.56 17.76
N PRO A 359 1.42 -9.26 18.46
CA PRO A 359 1.17 -10.64 18.91
C PRO A 359 -0.11 -10.78 19.74
N GLU A 360 -0.34 -9.86 20.69
CA GLU A 360 -1.55 -9.86 21.51
C GLU A 360 -2.85 -9.61 20.69
N ALA A 361 -2.75 -8.86 19.59
CA ALA A 361 -3.89 -8.61 18.71
C ALA A 361 -4.18 -9.84 17.83
N VAL A 362 -3.14 -10.50 17.32
CA VAL A 362 -3.27 -11.70 16.47
C VAL A 362 -3.94 -12.85 17.22
N GLU A 363 -3.62 -13.06 18.50
CA GLU A 363 -4.27 -14.09 19.34
C GLU A 363 -5.81 -13.92 19.43
N LYS A 364 -6.33 -12.72 19.16
CA LYS A 364 -7.77 -12.41 19.22
C LYS A 364 -8.46 -12.52 17.87
N LEU A 365 -7.70 -12.72 16.80
CA LEU A 365 -8.27 -12.89 15.45
C LEU A 365 -8.96 -14.23 15.35
N SER A 366 -10.13 -14.24 14.74
CA SER A 366 -10.92 -15.46 14.50
C SER A 366 -11.00 -15.85 13.02
N ASP A 367 -10.64 -14.94 12.11
CA ASP A 367 -10.62 -15.21 10.67
C ASP A 367 -9.33 -15.96 10.32
N PRO A 368 -9.42 -17.21 9.79
CA PRO A 368 -8.24 -18.02 9.45
C PRO A 368 -7.31 -17.36 8.44
N LEU A 369 -7.85 -16.58 7.50
CA LEU A 369 -7.04 -15.88 6.49
C LEU A 369 -6.18 -14.80 7.14
N TYR A 370 -6.75 -14.01 8.07
CA TYR A 370 -5.99 -13.02 8.82
C TYR A 370 -4.95 -13.67 9.74
N VAL A 371 -5.28 -14.79 10.38
CA VAL A 371 -4.31 -15.55 11.20
C VAL A 371 -3.13 -15.98 10.31
N SER A 372 -3.41 -16.64 9.18
CA SER A 372 -2.34 -17.07 8.26
C SER A 372 -1.51 -15.90 7.73
N LEU A 373 -2.13 -14.74 7.48
CA LEU A 373 -1.44 -13.53 7.03
C LEU A 373 -0.42 -13.03 8.07
N TYR A 374 -0.81 -12.98 9.34
CA TYR A 374 0.09 -12.49 10.38
C TYR A 374 1.18 -13.51 10.73
N GLU A 375 0.91 -14.82 10.62
CA GLU A 375 1.95 -15.86 10.66
C GLU A 375 2.94 -15.70 9.50
N THR A 376 2.44 -15.41 8.29
CA THR A 376 3.28 -15.10 7.12
C THR A 376 4.14 -13.85 7.35
N TYR A 377 3.62 -12.82 8.01
CA TYR A 377 4.40 -11.64 8.36
C TYR A 377 5.55 -11.94 9.31
N LEU A 378 5.32 -12.74 10.34
CA LEU A 378 6.37 -13.13 11.28
C LEU A 378 7.49 -13.90 10.57
N GLN A 379 7.13 -14.83 9.68
CA GLN A 379 8.10 -15.57 8.87
C GLN A 379 8.87 -14.66 7.91
N THR A 380 8.17 -13.70 7.28
CA THR A 380 8.77 -12.76 6.34
C THR A 380 9.75 -11.82 7.06
N GLN A 381 9.36 -11.29 8.22
CA GLN A 381 10.22 -10.40 9.00
C GLN A 381 11.50 -11.12 9.50
N GLU A 382 11.40 -12.39 9.86
CA GLU A 382 12.56 -13.17 10.32
C GLU A 382 13.52 -13.52 9.19
N ALA A 383 13.00 -13.80 7.98
CA ALA A 383 13.77 -14.43 6.92
C ALA A 383 14.08 -13.53 5.71
N TYR A 384 13.36 -12.41 5.53
CA TYR A 384 13.45 -11.58 4.32
C TYR A 384 13.96 -10.18 4.63
N THR A 385 14.60 -9.57 3.64
CA THR A 385 14.93 -8.15 3.65
C THR A 385 13.86 -7.39 2.85
N PHE A 386 13.30 -6.34 3.46
CA PHE A 386 12.34 -5.47 2.78
C PHE A 386 13.07 -4.59 1.77
N TYR A 387 12.66 -4.71 0.51
CA TYR A 387 13.14 -3.89 -0.59
C TYR A 387 12.17 -2.75 -0.87
N TYR A 388 12.69 -1.57 -1.09
CA TYR A 388 11.94 -0.42 -1.60
C TYR A 388 12.67 0.18 -2.80
N PRO A 389 11.93 0.68 -3.82
CA PRO A 389 12.54 1.19 -5.04
C PRO A 389 13.39 2.42 -4.78
N PRO A 390 14.41 2.70 -5.63
CA PRO A 390 15.12 3.96 -5.58
C PRO A 390 14.19 5.14 -5.85
N GLN A 391 14.56 6.31 -5.32
CA GLN A 391 13.79 7.55 -5.51
C GLN A 391 14.00 8.08 -6.92
N MET A 392 13.00 7.90 -7.80
CA MET A 392 13.02 8.32 -9.20
C MET A 392 11.75 9.12 -9.51
N GLU A 393 11.90 10.30 -10.11
CA GLU A 393 10.77 11.17 -10.48
C GLU A 393 9.86 10.51 -11.53
N ASN A 394 10.46 9.74 -12.45
CA ASN A 394 9.75 9.05 -13.53
C ASN A 394 9.29 7.62 -13.18
N TYR A 395 9.37 7.20 -11.90
CA TYR A 395 9.03 5.83 -11.49
C TYR A 395 7.61 5.41 -11.93
N LEU A 396 6.62 6.30 -11.77
CA LEU A 396 5.23 6.03 -12.17
C LEU A 396 5.09 5.74 -13.67
N ASP A 397 5.83 6.46 -14.50
CA ASP A 397 5.82 6.26 -15.96
C ASP A 397 6.49 4.94 -16.33
N LEU A 398 7.64 4.62 -15.68
CA LEU A 398 8.34 3.35 -15.88
C LEU A 398 7.44 2.16 -15.50
N GLU A 399 6.82 2.20 -14.32
CA GLU A 399 5.89 1.17 -13.84
C GLU A 399 4.71 0.99 -14.81
N SER A 400 3.99 2.07 -15.13
CA SER A 400 2.81 2.02 -15.99
C SER A 400 3.11 1.50 -17.40
N ARG A 401 4.24 1.90 -17.96
CA ARG A 401 4.70 1.44 -19.28
C ARG A 401 5.06 -0.04 -19.25
N PHE A 402 5.76 -0.48 -18.18
CA PHE A 402 6.16 -1.87 -18.00
C PHE A 402 4.94 -2.79 -17.92
N GLU A 403 4.00 -2.45 -17.03
CA GLU A 403 2.77 -3.20 -16.81
C GLU A 403 1.99 -3.41 -18.12
N LYS A 404 1.84 -2.35 -18.90
CA LYS A 404 1.14 -2.41 -20.17
C LYS A 404 1.86 -3.27 -21.22
N LEU A 405 3.17 -3.05 -21.37
CA LEU A 405 3.95 -3.73 -22.42
C LEU A 405 4.16 -5.20 -22.12
N ALA A 406 4.42 -5.58 -20.87
CA ALA A 406 4.61 -6.98 -20.49
C ALA A 406 3.36 -7.80 -20.85
N ARG A 407 2.18 -7.34 -20.44
CA ARG A 407 0.91 -7.99 -20.76
C ARG A 407 0.65 -8.04 -22.27
N LEU A 408 0.86 -6.94 -22.97
CA LEU A 408 0.66 -6.84 -24.42
C LEU A 408 1.54 -7.86 -25.19
N LYS A 409 2.83 -7.90 -24.86
CA LYS A 409 3.78 -8.77 -25.56
C LYS A 409 3.51 -10.25 -25.32
N LEU A 410 3.22 -10.63 -24.07
CA LEU A 410 2.89 -12.02 -23.77
C LEU A 410 1.54 -12.45 -24.33
N THR A 411 0.52 -11.58 -24.32
CA THR A 411 -0.77 -11.88 -24.98
C THR A 411 -0.60 -12.11 -26.48
N ALA A 412 0.18 -11.26 -27.16
CA ALA A 412 0.50 -11.44 -28.57
C ALA A 412 1.29 -12.74 -28.83
N GLY A 413 2.32 -13.00 -28.03
CA GLY A 413 3.11 -14.23 -28.12
C GLY A 413 2.26 -15.49 -27.88
N ARG A 414 1.35 -15.48 -26.89
CA ARG A 414 0.42 -16.58 -26.65
C ARG A 414 -0.47 -16.83 -27.88
N THR A 415 -0.99 -15.79 -28.51
CA THR A 415 -1.78 -15.94 -29.74
C THR A 415 -0.98 -16.65 -30.82
N GLN A 416 0.27 -16.24 -31.08
CA GLN A 416 1.16 -16.89 -32.02
C GLN A 416 1.47 -18.35 -31.65
N TYR A 417 1.65 -18.63 -30.35
CA TYR A 417 1.87 -19.99 -29.84
C TYR A 417 0.68 -20.92 -30.15
N LEU A 418 -0.55 -20.42 -29.96
CA LEU A 418 -1.78 -21.17 -30.21
C LEU A 418 -2.08 -21.35 -31.72
N GLU A 419 -1.69 -20.40 -32.55
CA GLU A 419 -1.80 -20.50 -34.02
C GLU A 419 -0.84 -21.56 -34.60
N GLY A 420 0.20 -21.92 -33.85
CA GLY A 420 1.21 -22.89 -34.26
C GLY A 420 2.29 -22.31 -35.18
N GLY A 421 3.28 -23.12 -35.51
CA GLY A 421 4.40 -22.71 -36.36
C GLY A 421 5.59 -22.12 -35.61
N HIS A 422 5.42 -21.78 -34.34
CA HIS A 422 6.50 -21.30 -33.45
C HIS A 422 6.68 -22.23 -32.26
N THR A 423 7.93 -22.44 -31.84
CA THR A 423 8.22 -23.13 -30.57
C THR A 423 8.07 -22.15 -29.41
N GLN A 424 7.63 -22.66 -28.25
CA GLN A 424 7.54 -21.85 -27.05
C GLN A 424 8.87 -21.15 -26.72
N ASN A 425 10.00 -21.87 -26.82
CA ASN A 425 11.32 -21.31 -26.59
C ASN A 425 11.67 -20.15 -27.54
N ALA A 426 11.32 -20.23 -28.81
CA ALA A 426 11.53 -19.10 -29.74
C ALA A 426 10.71 -17.88 -29.33
N LEU A 427 9.43 -18.07 -29.00
CA LEU A 427 8.53 -16.98 -28.60
C LEU A 427 8.93 -16.33 -27.28
N ILE A 428 9.51 -17.05 -26.32
CA ILE A 428 10.06 -16.45 -25.09
C ILE A 428 11.05 -15.35 -25.41
N TRP A 429 12.00 -15.60 -26.31
CA TRP A 429 13.04 -14.65 -26.67
C TRP A 429 12.57 -13.58 -27.69
N GLU A 430 11.66 -13.92 -28.56
CA GLU A 430 11.01 -12.97 -29.48
C GLU A 430 10.18 -11.94 -28.72
N THR A 431 9.39 -12.37 -27.73
CA THR A 431 8.60 -11.48 -26.88
C THR A 431 9.49 -10.60 -26.01
N LEU A 432 10.56 -11.13 -25.46
CA LEU A 432 11.54 -10.36 -24.71
C LEU A 432 12.20 -9.26 -25.57
N ASN A 433 12.69 -9.63 -26.76
CA ASN A 433 13.33 -8.68 -27.65
C ASN A 433 12.35 -7.57 -28.10
N SER A 434 11.12 -7.95 -28.40
CA SER A 434 10.07 -7.00 -28.72
C SER A 434 9.70 -6.10 -27.54
N PHE A 435 9.70 -6.65 -26.31
CA PHE A 435 9.48 -5.88 -25.11
C PHE A 435 10.60 -4.86 -24.87
N LYS A 436 11.88 -5.31 -24.92
CA LYS A 436 13.05 -4.43 -24.77
C LYS A 436 13.06 -3.29 -25.78
N LEU A 437 12.73 -3.57 -27.03
CA LEU A 437 12.69 -2.57 -28.10
C LEU A 437 11.62 -1.49 -27.82
N ASP A 438 10.40 -1.91 -27.54
CA ASP A 438 9.29 -0.98 -27.35
C ASP A 438 9.36 -0.25 -25.99
N TYR A 439 10.00 -0.84 -24.99
CA TYR A 439 10.23 -0.20 -23.69
C TYR A 439 11.33 0.85 -23.74
N GLY A 440 12.35 0.65 -24.55
CA GLY A 440 13.49 1.57 -24.72
C GLY A 440 13.20 2.77 -25.64
N THR A 441 12.06 2.80 -26.33
CA THR A 441 11.62 3.93 -27.20
C THR A 441 10.64 4.82 -26.48
#